data_362d314999eb8ef2262f35991a21ab81
#
_entry.id   362d314999eb8ef2262f35991a21ab81
#
_cell.length_a   1.000
_cell.length_b   1.000
_cell.length_c   1.000
_cell.angle_alpha   90.00
_cell.angle_beta   90.00
_cell.angle_gamma   90.00
#
_symmetry.space_group_name_H-M   'P 1'
#
loop_
_entity.id
_entity.type
_entity.pdbx_description
1 polymer ?
#
loop_
_entity_poly.entity_id
_entity_poly.type
_entity_poly.pdbx_seq_one_letter_code
_entity_poly.pdbx_strand_id
1 'polypeptide(L)'
;MSGYEGKITPAGVLALFKGRRSIRRYRPDPVPDELLAQVLEAGRWAPSASNRQPWDFIVVCDAEIRQAVAEYAAYFFLKWAHVAEAPVLIVLCGDTKNRFYRQFLHEDIGLAGGQMLLQAAALGLGSCWVGGVNRKAIGEILHVPESHEVVGLLTLGFPAEEPEPPARKPLSQIVHYDVYGNRQPGGDVAAGRVITGLPGIVLRKLSIKFRG
;
A
#
# COMPACT_ATOMS: atom_id res chain seq x y z
N MET A 1 -25.67 8.17 -6.11
CA MET A 1 -24.67 7.69 -7.07
C MET A 1 -23.82 8.86 -7.53
N SER A 2 -22.66 8.69 -7.49
CA SER A 2 -21.38 9.27 -7.25
C SER A 2 -21.02 10.38 -8.25
N GLY A 3 -20.49 11.49 -7.72
CA GLY A 3 -19.98 12.64 -8.48
C GLY A 3 -18.68 12.40 -9.27
N TYR A 4 -18.48 11.20 -9.81
CA TYR A 4 -17.33 10.89 -10.68
C TYR A 4 -17.66 10.99 -12.18
N GLU A 5 -18.82 11.53 -12.53
CA GLU A 5 -19.22 11.67 -13.93
C GLU A 5 -18.22 12.56 -14.71
N GLY A 6 -17.50 11.94 -15.63
CA GLY A 6 -16.78 12.59 -16.73
C GLY A 6 -15.26 12.71 -16.61
N LYS A 7 -14.60 12.41 -15.49
CA LYS A 7 -13.14 12.66 -15.35
C LYS A 7 -12.28 11.40 -15.18
N ILE A 8 -12.83 10.28 -14.70
CA ILE A 8 -12.08 9.04 -14.44
C ILE A 8 -12.72 7.89 -15.21
N THR A 9 -11.97 7.26 -16.11
CA THR A 9 -12.43 6.05 -16.81
C THR A 9 -11.92 4.79 -16.13
N PRO A 10 -12.65 3.65 -16.16
CA PRO A 10 -12.14 2.38 -15.65
C PRO A 10 -10.78 1.98 -16.24
N ALA A 11 -10.58 2.25 -17.54
CA ALA A 11 -9.30 2.01 -18.21
C ALA A 11 -8.18 2.89 -17.66
N GLY A 12 -8.47 4.16 -17.35
CA GLY A 12 -7.51 5.11 -16.76
C GLY A 12 -7.07 4.67 -15.37
N VAL A 13 -8.01 4.22 -14.54
CA VAL A 13 -7.69 3.68 -13.20
C VAL A 13 -6.79 2.46 -13.32
N LEU A 14 -7.13 1.52 -14.21
CA LEU A 14 -6.31 0.32 -14.43
C LEU A 14 -4.92 0.65 -14.99
N ALA A 15 -4.81 1.66 -15.87
CA ALA A 15 -3.54 2.15 -16.38
C ALA A 15 -2.66 2.70 -15.27
N LEU A 16 -3.21 3.47 -14.32
CA LEU A 16 -2.50 3.98 -13.15
C LEU A 16 -1.94 2.83 -12.30
N PHE A 17 -2.74 1.80 -11.99
CA PHE A 17 -2.27 0.62 -11.27
C PHE A 17 -1.12 -0.09 -11.99
N LYS A 18 -1.24 -0.25 -13.31
CA LYS A 18 -0.22 -0.90 -14.15
C LYS A 18 1.02 -0.03 -14.33
N GLY A 19 0.86 1.30 -14.37
CA GLY A 19 1.92 2.27 -14.57
C GLY A 19 2.78 2.53 -13.32
N ARG A 20 2.18 2.45 -12.13
CA ARG A 20 2.93 2.71 -10.90
C ARG A 20 4.14 1.77 -10.72
N ARG A 21 5.30 2.36 -10.35
CA ARG A 21 6.55 1.64 -10.04
C ARG A 21 7.00 1.92 -8.60
N SER A 22 7.80 1.01 -8.06
CA SER A 22 8.57 1.27 -6.84
C SER A 22 9.87 1.96 -7.25
N ILE A 23 9.95 3.25 -7.02
CA ILE A 23 11.08 4.10 -7.38
C ILE A 23 12.08 4.11 -6.22
N ARG A 24 13.36 3.93 -6.53
CA ARG A 24 14.46 3.86 -5.57
C ARG A 24 15.62 4.79 -5.91
N ARG A 25 15.49 5.58 -6.95
CA ARG A 25 16.45 6.64 -7.31
C ARG A 25 15.67 7.92 -7.52
N TYR A 26 16.10 8.96 -6.84
CA TYR A 26 15.41 10.23 -6.80
C TYR A 26 16.29 11.36 -7.30
N ARG A 27 15.66 12.36 -7.90
CA ARG A 27 16.30 13.64 -8.15
C ARG A 27 16.39 14.40 -6.83
N PRO A 28 17.37 15.30 -6.66
CA PRO A 28 17.52 16.08 -5.41
C PRO A 28 16.48 17.19 -5.26
N ASP A 29 15.60 17.38 -6.25
CA ASP A 29 14.59 18.42 -6.25
C ASP A 29 13.63 18.24 -5.05
N PRO A 30 13.30 19.32 -4.31
CA PRO A 30 12.34 19.25 -3.23
C PRO A 30 10.94 18.91 -3.75
N VAL A 31 10.18 18.16 -2.96
CA VAL A 31 8.76 17.89 -3.24
C VAL A 31 7.95 19.11 -2.80
N PRO A 32 7.19 19.77 -3.71
CA PRO A 32 6.32 20.88 -3.34
C PRO A 32 5.26 20.48 -2.31
N ASP A 33 4.97 21.35 -1.35
CA ASP A 33 4.01 21.10 -0.27
C ASP A 33 2.62 20.75 -0.81
N GLU A 34 2.19 21.34 -1.92
CA GLU A 34 0.89 21.07 -2.55
C GLU A 34 0.81 19.62 -3.09
N LEU A 35 1.91 19.08 -3.61
CA LEU A 35 1.95 17.70 -4.07
C LEU A 35 2.02 16.73 -2.89
N LEU A 36 2.79 17.06 -1.87
CA LEU A 36 2.86 16.29 -0.62
C LEU A 36 1.49 16.23 0.06
N ALA A 37 0.79 17.35 0.16
CA ALA A 37 -0.55 17.43 0.74
C ALA A 37 -1.54 16.53 -0.01
N GLN A 38 -1.50 16.46 -1.33
CA GLN A 38 -2.36 15.58 -2.12
C GLN A 38 -2.05 14.10 -1.87
N VAL A 39 -0.77 13.74 -1.68
CA VAL A 39 -0.38 12.36 -1.33
C VAL A 39 -0.92 11.99 0.06
N LEU A 40 -0.76 12.87 1.04
CA LEU A 40 -1.27 12.66 2.40
C LEU A 40 -2.81 12.57 2.42
N GLU A 41 -3.47 13.42 1.64
CA GLU A 41 -4.93 13.40 1.50
C GLU A 41 -5.43 12.07 0.94
N ALA A 42 -4.75 11.50 -0.05
CA ALA A 42 -5.10 10.17 -0.57
C ALA A 42 -5.03 9.09 0.53
N GLY A 43 -4.04 9.13 1.40
CA GLY A 43 -3.94 8.23 2.55
C GLY A 43 -5.09 8.43 3.54
N ARG A 44 -5.47 9.68 3.81
CA ARG A 44 -6.58 10.03 4.71
C ARG A 44 -7.94 9.48 4.24
N TRP A 45 -8.13 9.34 2.93
CA TRP A 45 -9.36 8.79 2.33
C TRP A 45 -9.35 7.25 2.20
N ALA A 46 -8.38 6.57 2.78
CA ALA A 46 -8.39 5.11 2.78
C ALA A 46 -9.56 4.55 3.61
N PRO A 47 -10.10 3.40 3.23
CA PRO A 47 -11.03 2.69 4.11
C PRO A 47 -10.27 2.11 5.32
N SER A 48 -10.97 1.99 6.44
CA SER A 48 -10.45 1.34 7.64
C SER A 48 -11.54 0.55 8.36
N ALA A 49 -11.15 -0.39 9.18
CA ALA A 49 -12.09 -1.19 9.99
C ALA A 49 -13.00 -0.27 10.80
N SER A 50 -14.31 -0.37 10.58
CA SER A 50 -15.35 0.49 11.20
C SER A 50 -15.08 2.00 11.09
N ASN A 51 -14.39 2.43 10.02
CA ASN A 51 -13.99 3.82 9.80
C ASN A 51 -13.17 4.44 10.95
N ARG A 52 -12.34 3.61 11.61
CA ARG A 52 -11.57 4.01 12.79
C ARG A 52 -10.42 4.95 12.48
N GLN A 53 -9.90 4.92 11.24
CA GLN A 53 -8.83 5.80 10.76
C GLN A 53 -7.63 5.82 11.73
N PRO A 54 -7.02 4.64 11.99
CA PRO A 54 -6.04 4.50 13.08
C PRO A 54 -4.65 5.05 12.73
N TRP A 55 -4.48 5.65 11.57
CA TRP A 55 -3.21 6.11 11.03
C TRP A 55 -2.79 7.47 11.55
N ASP A 56 -1.48 7.60 11.77
CA ASP A 56 -0.74 8.84 11.85
C ASP A 56 0.38 8.82 10.82
N PHE A 57 0.59 9.95 10.16
CA PHE A 57 1.62 10.10 9.13
C PHE A 57 2.67 11.10 9.61
N ILE A 58 3.90 10.63 9.78
CA ILE A 58 5.03 11.48 10.15
C ILE A 58 5.81 11.80 8.87
N VAL A 59 5.76 13.06 8.45
CA VAL A 59 6.53 13.55 7.30
C VAL A 59 7.91 13.98 7.78
N VAL A 60 8.95 13.37 7.18
CA VAL A 60 10.34 13.64 7.52
C VAL A 60 11.03 14.26 6.31
N CYS A 61 11.26 15.57 6.38
CA CYS A 61 11.99 16.35 5.37
C CYS A 61 13.41 16.73 5.83
N ASP A 62 13.63 16.81 7.14
CA ASP A 62 14.95 17.10 7.70
C ASP A 62 15.98 16.04 7.31
N ALA A 63 17.13 16.48 6.83
CA ALA A 63 18.14 15.58 6.27
C ALA A 63 18.81 14.70 7.34
N GLU A 64 19.02 15.22 8.54
CA GLU A 64 19.66 14.49 9.63
C GLU A 64 18.72 13.43 10.18
N ILE A 65 17.43 13.77 10.34
CA ILE A 65 16.40 12.83 10.79
C ILE A 65 16.18 11.75 9.71
N ARG A 66 16.12 12.12 8.42
CA ARG A 66 16.02 11.14 7.32
C ARG A 66 17.18 10.15 7.33
N GLN A 67 18.40 10.65 7.51
CA GLN A 67 19.59 9.81 7.62
C GLN A 67 19.51 8.87 8.82
N ALA A 68 19.11 9.37 9.99
CA ALA A 68 18.93 8.55 11.18
C ALA A 68 17.88 7.45 11.00
N VAL A 69 16.75 7.76 10.36
CA VAL A 69 15.71 6.77 10.02
C VAL A 69 16.24 5.73 9.02
N ALA A 70 17.01 6.18 8.02
CA ALA A 70 17.56 5.29 6.98
C ALA A 70 18.55 4.24 7.54
N GLU A 71 19.27 4.55 8.62
CA GLU A 71 20.15 3.58 9.29
C GLU A 71 19.41 2.34 9.79
N TYR A 72 18.12 2.48 10.09
CA TYR A 72 17.25 1.40 10.56
C TYR A 72 16.28 0.86 9.49
N ALA A 73 16.40 1.34 8.25
CA ALA A 73 15.71 0.80 7.11
C ALA A 73 16.60 -0.25 6.43
N ALA A 74 16.50 -1.50 6.89
CA ALA A 74 17.29 -2.62 6.40
C ALA A 74 16.50 -3.93 6.50
N TYR A 75 16.81 -4.88 5.62
CA TYR A 75 16.35 -6.25 5.72
C TYR A 75 17.56 -7.18 5.82
N PHE A 76 17.71 -7.87 6.95
CA PHE A 76 18.93 -8.59 7.34
C PHE A 76 20.14 -7.62 7.33
N PHE A 77 21.11 -7.87 6.45
CA PHE A 77 22.34 -7.05 6.31
C PHE A 77 22.27 -6.05 5.15
N LEU A 78 21.15 -5.97 4.42
CA LEU A 78 20.98 -5.10 3.26
C LEU A 78 20.29 -3.79 3.69
N LYS A 79 21.06 -2.71 3.75
CA LYS A 79 20.52 -1.37 3.95
C LYS A 79 19.82 -0.88 2.67
N TRP A 80 18.69 -0.21 2.83
CA TRP A 80 17.97 0.40 1.73
C TRP A 80 18.47 1.82 1.46
N ALA A 81 19.56 1.96 0.69
CA ALA A 81 20.21 3.25 0.41
C ALA A 81 19.22 4.33 -0.07
N HIS A 82 18.23 3.95 -0.88
CA HIS A 82 17.21 4.86 -1.39
C HIS A 82 16.37 5.55 -0.31
N VAL A 83 16.35 5.04 0.92
CA VAL A 83 15.63 5.70 2.03
C VAL A 83 16.36 6.98 2.45
N ALA A 84 17.69 6.96 2.48
CA ALA A 84 18.49 8.16 2.76
C ALA A 84 18.44 9.17 1.61
N GLU A 85 18.36 8.68 0.36
CA GLU A 85 18.41 9.50 -0.86
C GLU A 85 17.08 10.21 -1.17
N ALA A 86 15.94 9.67 -0.70
CA ALA A 86 14.64 10.26 -0.97
C ALA A 86 14.49 11.64 -0.31
N PRO A 87 14.01 12.67 -1.02
CA PRO A 87 13.79 14.01 -0.46
C PRO A 87 12.82 14.02 0.73
N VAL A 88 11.83 13.14 0.74
CA VAL A 88 10.81 13.03 1.78
C VAL A 88 10.61 11.57 2.17
N LEU A 89 10.47 11.32 3.49
CA LEU A 89 9.93 10.07 4.00
C LEU A 89 8.57 10.34 4.63
N ILE A 90 7.62 9.43 4.42
CA ILE A 90 6.35 9.42 5.14
C ILE A 90 6.35 8.14 5.97
N VAL A 91 6.53 8.26 7.28
CA VAL A 91 6.47 7.13 8.21
C VAL A 91 5.03 6.93 8.64
N LEU A 92 4.52 5.72 8.44
CA LEU A 92 3.14 5.37 8.73
C LEU A 92 3.10 4.66 10.08
N CYS A 93 2.40 5.29 11.00
CA CYS A 93 2.17 4.79 12.35
C CYS A 93 0.70 4.45 12.54
N GLY A 94 0.40 3.63 13.54
CA GLY A 94 -0.97 3.33 13.85
C GLY A 94 -1.27 3.20 15.34
N ASP A 95 -2.46 3.67 15.75
CA ASP A 95 -2.96 3.62 17.13
C ASP A 95 -3.25 2.17 17.56
N THR A 96 -2.59 1.74 18.64
CA THR A 96 -2.71 0.39 19.21
C THR A 96 -3.57 0.34 20.48
N LYS A 97 -4.13 1.47 20.93
CA LYS A 97 -4.87 1.58 22.19
C LYS A 97 -6.08 0.64 22.24
N ASN A 98 -6.80 0.49 21.13
CA ASN A 98 -7.94 -0.39 21.07
C ASN A 98 -7.51 -1.80 20.68
N ARG A 99 -7.45 -2.71 21.65
CA ARG A 99 -6.99 -4.09 21.48
C ARG A 99 -7.81 -4.88 20.45
N PHE A 100 -9.10 -4.60 20.31
CA PHE A 100 -9.97 -5.29 19.34
C PHE A 100 -9.60 -4.89 17.90
N TYR A 101 -9.36 -3.60 17.64
CA TYR A 101 -9.05 -3.11 16.30
C TYR A 101 -7.56 -3.24 15.92
N ARG A 102 -6.68 -3.47 16.89
CA ARG A 102 -5.24 -3.68 16.63
C ARG A 102 -4.96 -4.79 15.62
N GLN A 103 -5.82 -5.80 15.55
CA GLN A 103 -5.68 -6.88 14.58
C GLN A 103 -5.82 -6.42 13.11
N PHE A 104 -6.49 -5.30 12.85
CA PHE A 104 -6.70 -4.75 11.50
C PHE A 104 -5.72 -3.63 11.16
N LEU A 105 -4.81 -3.30 12.08
CA LEU A 105 -3.96 -2.12 11.97
C LEU A 105 -3.08 -2.15 10.72
N HIS A 106 -2.45 -3.29 10.46
CA HIS A 106 -1.53 -3.41 9.34
C HIS A 106 -2.27 -3.36 7.99
N GLU A 107 -3.47 -3.90 7.91
CA GLU A 107 -4.35 -3.83 6.75
C GLU A 107 -4.77 -2.38 6.50
N ASP A 108 -5.28 -1.69 7.53
CA ASP A 108 -5.74 -0.30 7.43
C ASP A 108 -4.59 0.63 6.98
N ILE A 109 -3.41 0.51 7.62
CA ILE A 109 -2.22 1.29 7.25
C ILE A 109 -1.72 0.92 5.84
N GLY A 110 -1.77 -0.36 5.47
CA GLY A 110 -1.41 -0.83 4.13
C GLY A 110 -2.32 -0.24 3.04
N LEU A 111 -3.62 -0.13 3.31
CA LEU A 111 -4.59 0.53 2.42
C LEU A 111 -4.28 2.02 2.25
N ALA A 112 -4.00 2.73 3.36
CA ALA A 112 -3.63 4.14 3.32
C ALA A 112 -2.34 4.37 2.50
N GLY A 113 -1.29 3.59 2.79
CA GLY A 113 -0.04 3.66 2.05
C GLY A 113 -0.20 3.29 0.57
N GLY A 114 -1.05 2.31 0.26
CA GLY A 114 -1.37 1.93 -1.12
C GLY A 114 -2.01 3.06 -1.92
N GLN A 115 -2.95 3.82 -1.32
CA GLN A 115 -3.55 5.00 -1.95
C GLN A 115 -2.53 6.13 -2.13
N MET A 116 -1.66 6.38 -1.14
CA MET A 116 -0.58 7.35 -1.27
C MET A 116 0.37 7.02 -2.43
N LEU A 117 0.74 5.76 -2.61
CA LEU A 117 1.59 5.31 -3.71
C LEU A 117 0.96 5.58 -5.08
N LEU A 118 -0.35 5.37 -5.21
CA LEU A 118 -1.10 5.63 -6.43
C LEU A 118 -1.22 7.13 -6.71
N GLN A 119 -1.51 7.92 -5.68
CA GLN A 119 -1.59 9.37 -5.82
C GLN A 119 -0.24 9.98 -6.20
N ALA A 120 0.86 9.52 -5.58
CA ALA A 120 2.20 9.95 -5.96
C ALA A 120 2.48 9.67 -7.44
N ALA A 121 2.15 8.46 -7.93
CA ALA A 121 2.31 8.10 -9.33
C ALA A 121 1.46 8.97 -10.27
N ALA A 122 0.21 9.27 -9.89
CA ALA A 122 -0.68 10.16 -10.65
C ALA A 122 -0.15 11.60 -10.75
N LEU A 123 0.61 12.05 -9.75
CA LEU A 123 1.26 13.35 -9.69
C LEU A 123 2.63 13.38 -10.38
N GLY A 124 3.09 12.28 -10.97
CA GLY A 124 4.43 12.17 -11.55
C GLY A 124 5.55 12.04 -10.54
N LEU A 125 5.24 11.77 -9.27
CA LEU A 125 6.20 11.50 -8.21
C LEU A 125 6.57 10.02 -8.18
N GLY A 126 7.81 9.75 -7.84
CA GLY A 126 8.32 8.43 -7.50
C GLY A 126 8.09 8.12 -6.02
N SER A 127 7.72 6.88 -5.73
CA SER A 127 7.54 6.42 -4.36
C SER A 127 7.86 4.93 -4.22
N CYS A 128 8.21 4.50 -3.00
CA CYS A 128 8.42 3.10 -2.66
C CYS A 128 7.95 2.81 -1.24
N TRP A 129 7.19 1.73 -1.07
CA TRP A 129 6.89 1.18 0.25
C TRP A 129 8.09 0.41 0.79
N VAL A 130 8.51 0.73 2.01
CA VAL A 130 9.59 0.07 2.73
C VAL A 130 9.03 -0.54 4.03
N GLY A 131 8.83 -1.86 4.01
CA GLY A 131 8.35 -2.63 5.15
C GLY A 131 9.46 -3.28 5.97
N GLY A 132 10.64 -3.45 5.37
CA GLY A 132 11.83 -4.00 6.03
C GLY A 132 12.55 -2.92 6.84
N VAL A 133 12.05 -2.63 8.05
CA VAL A 133 12.55 -1.56 8.93
C VAL A 133 12.58 -2.04 10.39
N ASN A 134 13.51 -1.53 11.17
CA ASN A 134 13.46 -1.67 12.61
C ASN A 134 12.44 -0.65 13.19
N ARG A 135 11.20 -1.10 13.32
CA ARG A 135 10.06 -0.28 13.72
C ARG A 135 10.26 0.42 15.08
N LYS A 136 10.86 -0.32 16.04
CA LYS A 136 11.11 0.20 17.38
C LYS A 136 12.12 1.35 17.35
N ALA A 137 13.27 1.14 16.71
CA ALA A 137 14.30 2.17 16.61
C ALA A 137 13.83 3.43 15.88
N ILE A 138 13.07 3.26 14.77
CA ILE A 138 12.48 4.41 14.07
C ILE A 138 11.46 5.12 14.95
N GLY A 139 10.66 4.38 15.72
CA GLY A 139 9.71 4.96 16.66
C GLY A 139 10.41 5.79 17.77
N GLU A 140 11.54 5.33 18.28
CA GLU A 140 12.36 6.06 19.26
C GLU A 140 12.94 7.35 18.65
N ILE A 141 13.48 7.30 17.42
CA ILE A 141 14.00 8.48 16.72
C ILE A 141 12.92 9.53 16.49
N LEU A 142 11.72 9.10 16.13
CA LEU A 142 10.61 9.99 15.79
C LEU A 142 9.67 10.29 16.97
N HIS A 143 10.05 9.87 18.19
CA HIS A 143 9.27 10.06 19.41
C HIS A 143 7.83 9.54 19.31
N VAL A 144 7.63 8.42 18.61
CA VAL A 144 6.33 7.76 18.50
C VAL A 144 5.93 7.21 19.87
N PRO A 145 4.76 7.60 20.41
CA PRO A 145 4.37 7.17 21.76
C PRO A 145 4.09 5.66 21.79
N GLU A 146 4.21 5.03 22.96
CA GLU A 146 3.98 3.58 23.16
C GLU A 146 2.60 3.09 22.72
N SER A 147 1.64 4.01 22.67
CA SER A 147 0.28 3.74 22.19
C SER A 147 0.16 3.65 20.66
N HIS A 148 1.26 3.81 19.94
CA HIS A 148 1.33 3.72 18.49
C HIS A 148 2.47 2.79 18.07
N GLU A 149 2.36 2.19 16.91
CA GLU A 149 3.45 1.43 16.32
C GLU A 149 3.77 1.92 14.90
N VAL A 150 5.05 1.94 14.56
CA VAL A 150 5.50 2.15 13.19
C VAL A 150 5.18 0.89 12.39
N VAL A 151 4.44 1.01 11.28
CA VAL A 151 4.11 -0.12 10.40
C VAL A 151 5.08 -0.21 9.23
N GLY A 152 5.46 0.94 8.66
CA GLY A 152 6.40 1.04 7.56
C GLY A 152 6.61 2.49 7.17
N LEU A 153 7.32 2.71 6.08
CA LEU A 153 7.50 4.04 5.52
C LEU A 153 7.37 4.05 4.00
N LEU A 154 7.05 5.22 3.46
CA LEU A 154 7.15 5.53 2.04
C LEU A 154 8.31 6.48 1.81
N THR A 155 9.11 6.20 0.79
CA THR A 155 9.99 7.20 0.19
C THR A 155 9.22 7.97 -0.87
N LEU A 156 9.47 9.28 -1.00
CA LEU A 156 8.77 10.16 -1.94
C LEU A 156 9.74 11.19 -2.53
N GLY A 157 9.67 11.41 -3.83
CA GLY A 157 10.48 12.41 -4.54
C GLY A 157 10.23 12.35 -6.05
N PHE A 158 10.89 13.22 -6.81
CA PHE A 158 10.86 13.11 -8.27
C PHE A 158 11.73 11.93 -8.72
N PRO A 159 11.22 11.06 -9.62
CA PRO A 159 11.95 9.87 -10.05
C PRO A 159 13.19 10.24 -10.87
N ALA A 160 14.31 9.56 -10.62
CA ALA A 160 15.53 9.57 -11.43
C ALA A 160 15.75 8.24 -12.18
N GLU A 161 14.73 7.41 -12.24
CA GLU A 161 14.70 6.13 -12.93
C GLU A 161 13.32 5.83 -13.48
N GLU A 162 13.23 5.00 -14.48
CA GLU A 162 12.00 4.48 -15.07
C GLU A 162 12.10 2.94 -15.16
N PRO A 163 11.84 2.21 -14.08
CA PRO A 163 11.98 0.76 -14.07
C PRO A 163 10.92 0.08 -14.94
N GLU A 164 11.34 -0.96 -15.66
CA GLU A 164 10.42 -1.82 -16.40
C GLU A 164 9.36 -2.44 -15.48
N PRO A 165 8.15 -2.67 -16.00
CA PRO A 165 7.10 -3.33 -15.23
C PRO A 165 7.51 -4.77 -14.87
N PRO A 166 7.55 -5.12 -13.59
CA PRO A 166 7.84 -6.49 -13.19
C PRO A 166 6.72 -7.44 -13.62
N ALA A 167 7.09 -8.65 -13.97
CA ALA A 167 6.12 -9.69 -14.33
C ALA A 167 5.06 -9.88 -13.23
N ARG A 168 3.85 -10.22 -13.64
CA ARG A 168 2.75 -10.57 -12.73
C ARG A 168 2.29 -11.99 -13.02
N LYS A 169 1.88 -12.70 -11.98
CA LYS A 169 1.22 -13.99 -12.16
C LYS A 169 -0.07 -13.79 -12.96
N PRO A 170 -0.38 -14.65 -13.93
CA PRO A 170 -1.65 -14.59 -14.63
C PRO A 170 -2.82 -14.84 -13.66
N LEU A 171 -3.98 -14.28 -13.95
CA LEU A 171 -5.16 -14.43 -13.10
C LEU A 171 -5.51 -15.89 -12.83
N SER A 172 -5.33 -16.77 -13.83
CA SER A 172 -5.56 -18.22 -13.71
C SER A 172 -4.73 -18.90 -12.61
N GLN A 173 -3.62 -18.29 -12.17
CA GLN A 173 -2.81 -18.81 -11.08
C GLN A 173 -3.20 -18.31 -9.69
N ILE A 174 -3.96 -17.22 -9.60
CA ILE A 174 -4.27 -16.55 -8.34
C ILE A 174 -5.76 -16.47 -8.03
N VAL A 175 -6.61 -16.79 -9.02
CA VAL A 175 -8.07 -16.78 -8.85
C VAL A 175 -8.59 -18.21 -8.64
N HIS A 176 -9.38 -18.38 -7.60
CA HIS A 176 -10.08 -19.60 -7.26
C HIS A 176 -11.57 -19.26 -7.15
N TYR A 177 -12.44 -20.14 -7.60
CA TYR A 177 -13.89 -19.93 -7.57
C TYR A 177 -14.50 -20.80 -6.48
N ASP A 178 -15.31 -20.20 -5.63
CA ASP A 178 -16.05 -20.80 -4.51
C ASP A 178 -15.14 -21.42 -3.42
N VAL A 179 -14.18 -22.27 -3.80
CA VAL A 179 -13.26 -22.95 -2.87
C VAL A 179 -11.81 -22.87 -3.36
N TYR A 180 -10.86 -22.87 -2.42
CA TYR A 180 -9.45 -22.88 -2.77
C TYR A 180 -9.08 -24.14 -3.57
N GLY A 181 -8.30 -23.95 -4.65
CA GLY A 181 -7.93 -25.03 -5.57
C GLY A 181 -8.82 -25.13 -6.82
N ASN A 182 -10.06 -24.63 -6.78
CA ASN A 182 -10.95 -24.60 -7.93
C ASN A 182 -10.59 -23.45 -8.87
N ARG A 183 -9.72 -23.73 -9.84
CA ARG A 183 -9.27 -22.78 -10.86
C ARG A 183 -9.92 -23.11 -12.20
N GLN A 184 -10.33 -22.10 -12.97
CA GLN A 184 -10.81 -22.34 -14.33
C GLN A 184 -9.62 -22.75 -15.21
N PRO A 185 -9.75 -23.84 -16.01
CA PRO A 185 -8.73 -24.23 -16.97
C PRO A 185 -8.60 -23.17 -18.07
N GLY A 186 -7.39 -22.66 -18.25
CA GLY A 186 -6.97 -21.91 -19.44
C GLY A 186 -7.73 -20.65 -19.78
N GLY A 187 -7.23 -19.52 -19.35
CA GLY A 187 -7.60 -18.22 -19.90
C GLY A 187 -7.48 -17.09 -18.89
N ASP A 188 -6.86 -16.00 -19.29
CA ASP A 188 -7.14 -14.70 -18.71
C ASP A 188 -8.65 -14.52 -18.68
N VAL A 189 -9.18 -14.05 -17.54
CA VAL A 189 -10.61 -13.74 -17.43
C VAL A 189 -10.91 -12.70 -18.51
N ALA A 190 -11.43 -13.17 -19.65
CA ALA A 190 -11.80 -12.29 -20.73
C ALA A 190 -12.92 -11.38 -20.20
N ALA A 191 -12.71 -10.08 -20.30
CA ALA A 191 -13.73 -9.09 -20.00
C ALA A 191 -15.01 -9.47 -20.76
N GLY A 192 -16.07 -9.89 -20.03
CA GLY A 192 -17.38 -10.13 -20.63
C GLY A 192 -18.10 -11.44 -20.29
N ARG A 193 -17.51 -12.37 -19.53
CA ARG A 193 -18.29 -13.52 -19.05
C ARG A 193 -19.04 -13.16 -17.75
N VAL A 194 -20.36 -13.08 -17.87
CA VAL A 194 -21.25 -13.22 -16.71
C VAL A 194 -21.03 -14.63 -16.15
N ILE A 195 -20.58 -14.74 -14.91
CA ILE A 195 -20.41 -16.03 -14.22
C ILE A 195 -21.81 -16.52 -13.88
N THR A 196 -22.45 -17.20 -14.80
CA THR A 196 -23.63 -18.01 -14.51
C THR A 196 -23.11 -19.35 -13.99
N GLY A 197 -23.59 -19.76 -12.82
CA GLY A 197 -23.18 -20.90 -12.02
C GLY A 197 -22.48 -22.05 -12.77
N LEU A 198 -21.39 -22.53 -12.19
CA LEU A 198 -20.62 -23.64 -12.72
C LEU A 198 -21.50 -24.89 -12.87
N PRO A 199 -21.57 -25.53 -14.02
CA PRO A 199 -22.23 -26.82 -14.16
C PRO A 199 -21.35 -27.87 -13.45
N GLY A 200 -21.84 -28.46 -12.35
CA GLY A 200 -21.31 -29.71 -11.85
C GLY A 200 -20.79 -29.73 -10.40
N ILE A 201 -21.01 -28.71 -9.57
CA ILE A 201 -20.75 -28.84 -8.13
C ILE A 201 -22.00 -29.38 -7.46
N VAL A 202 -22.02 -30.71 -7.22
CA VAL A 202 -22.95 -31.32 -6.27
C VAL A 202 -22.61 -30.77 -4.89
N LEU A 203 -23.47 -29.87 -4.40
CA LEU A 203 -23.44 -29.40 -3.01
C LEU A 203 -23.59 -30.63 -2.09
N ARG A 204 -22.47 -31.22 -1.65
CA ARG A 204 -22.49 -32.04 -0.44
C ARG A 204 -22.88 -31.11 0.68
N LYS A 205 -24.08 -31.36 1.28
CA LYS A 205 -24.55 -30.68 2.47
C LYS A 205 -23.45 -30.69 3.53
N LEU A 206 -22.72 -29.61 3.69
CA LEU A 206 -21.89 -29.35 4.85
C LEU A 206 -22.86 -29.03 6.00
N SER A 207 -23.18 -30.04 6.81
CA SER A 207 -23.85 -29.84 8.09
C SER A 207 -22.84 -29.22 9.05
N ILE A 208 -22.76 -27.88 9.04
CA ILE A 208 -22.03 -27.16 10.07
C ILE A 208 -22.88 -27.19 11.33
N LYS A 209 -22.56 -28.08 12.25
CA LYS A 209 -23.11 -28.03 13.62
C LYS A 209 -22.40 -26.90 14.35
N PHE A 210 -23.06 -25.78 14.51
CA PHE A 210 -22.70 -24.81 15.54
C PHE A 210 -22.89 -25.49 16.90
N ARG A 211 -21.80 -25.74 17.63
CA ARG A 211 -21.88 -26.02 19.06
C ARG A 211 -21.99 -24.67 19.77
N GLY A 212 -23.09 -24.49 20.52
CA GLY A 212 -23.33 -23.40 21.44
C GLY A 212 -22.35 -23.39 22.63
#